data_42d0f246e28af8f200769375d79ca7ad
#
_entry.id   42d0f246e28af8f200769375d79ca7ad
#
_cell.length_a   1.000
_cell.length_b   1.000
_cell.length_c   1.000
_cell.angle_alpha   90.00
_cell.angle_beta   90.00
_cell.angle_gamma   90.00
#
_symmetry.space_group_name_H-M   'P 1'
#
loop_
_entity.id
_entity.type
_entity.pdbx_description
1 polymer ?
#
loop_
_entity_poly.entity_id
_entity_poly.type
_entity_poly.pdbx_seq_one_letter_code
_entity_poly.pdbx_strand_id
1 'polypeptide(L)'
;MPSHPLRPAIRRRRFLGLVGASTTAALTAGALSGCGSGSGGGGGGSASDAGSLDDLIPTHIPFEGVTPDIKGRHGAPDGFTAYPENFVRAMPEAPGRGGHYTAMTPLWGPIPPGLGANSFFDYVNGRLGATVEFNFQDGNTVIDKMNAVIAGRDVADITMIPDWTINLIPQFNRAVGELFEDLTPHLAGDAARAYPLLANLDSDAWRWNVFNQRLHGVPWPSEPFGNWVLYRRDLMEEYGIEPPSSPDDLFAIGEEVNDPDNNRWAFGDFNLSMRQVFGAPKQWRYEGGELVHMFETDEWRASVEYMRKVFDAGLVHPDIVAQGDNAKELLNSGQIVFNQDGIGAWHEAYMQMLGDNPDFRLDLMPVFGNGGGDPVMHRSDPSGQSVFVRKGMEPEQVEEILGILDFCAAPFGTREYMDYRYGEEGVHHELNDDGAPQLTDTGNAEVNDGYYFLSGRPPAVTESQYPDFVQWKCDWYNHAAQFTEEDPFAGIRIQRPERFSAAETPMTDRVEDIIRGREGLGALDEAVANWRRDGGDEGREFYMKVLQEHGRD
;
A
#
# COMPACT_ATOMS: atom_id res chain seq x y z
N MET A 1 19.25 38.79 -28.68
CA MET A 1 18.54 38.33 -29.89
C MET A 1 19.43 37.32 -30.60
N PRO A 2 18.97 36.08 -30.77
CA PRO A 2 18.01 35.70 -31.80
C PRO A 2 16.88 34.82 -31.27
N SER A 3 15.80 34.84 -32.06
CA SER A 3 14.47 34.27 -31.89
C SER A 3 14.40 32.75 -31.96
N HIS A 4 13.66 32.11 -31.04
CA HIS A 4 13.22 30.71 -31.15
C HIS A 4 11.85 30.62 -31.80
N PRO A 5 11.56 29.62 -32.64
CA PRO A 5 10.28 29.46 -33.31
C PRO A 5 9.27 28.70 -32.44
N LEU A 6 8.03 29.17 -32.51
CA LEU A 6 6.83 28.59 -31.91
C LEU A 6 6.54 27.18 -32.43
N ARG A 7 6.19 26.24 -31.56
CA ARG A 7 5.62 24.94 -31.91
C ARG A 7 4.10 25.05 -32.14
N PRO A 8 3.52 24.35 -33.13
CA PRO A 8 2.09 24.43 -33.43
C PRO A 8 1.25 23.54 -32.52
N ALA A 9 0.10 24.07 -32.09
CA ALA A 9 -0.93 23.39 -31.33
C ALA A 9 -1.61 22.27 -32.16
N ILE A 10 -1.72 21.08 -31.59
CA ILE A 10 -2.44 19.95 -32.18
C ILE A 10 -3.93 20.09 -31.82
N ARG A 11 -4.77 20.30 -32.82
CA ARG A 11 -6.22 20.33 -32.73
C ARG A 11 -6.78 18.91 -32.57
N ARG A 12 -7.56 18.67 -31.52
CA ARG A 12 -8.44 17.49 -31.38
C ARG A 12 -9.46 17.43 -32.51
N ARG A 13 -9.45 16.40 -33.34
CA ARG A 13 -10.51 16.07 -34.29
C ARG A 13 -11.51 15.12 -33.62
N ARG A 14 -12.75 15.61 -33.54
CA ARG A 14 -13.94 14.79 -33.26
C ARG A 14 -14.13 13.75 -34.37
N PHE A 15 -14.39 12.50 -34.00
CA PHE A 15 -14.95 11.50 -34.89
C PHE A 15 -16.42 11.28 -34.48
N LEU A 16 -17.33 11.71 -35.33
CA LEU A 16 -18.75 11.40 -35.31
C LEU A 16 -19.03 10.29 -36.32
N GLY A 17 -19.67 9.28 -35.86
CA GLY A 17 -20.74 8.46 -36.39
C GLY A 17 -20.70 7.91 -37.80
N LEU A 18 -20.92 6.61 -37.88
CA LEU A 18 -21.73 6.04 -38.97
C LEU A 18 -22.50 4.82 -38.43
N VAL A 19 -23.81 4.99 -38.43
CA VAL A 19 -24.85 3.96 -38.25
C VAL A 19 -24.99 3.22 -39.57
N GLY A 20 -25.02 1.88 -39.51
CA GLY A 20 -25.36 1.05 -40.65
C GLY A 20 -26.10 -0.21 -40.18
N ALA A 21 -27.34 -0.29 -40.64
CA ALA A 21 -28.40 -1.20 -40.20
C ALA A 21 -28.38 -2.58 -40.87
N SER A 22 -29.03 -3.51 -40.17
CA SER A 22 -29.85 -4.66 -40.66
C SER A 22 -29.19 -5.88 -41.26
N THR A 23 -29.40 -7.03 -40.64
CA THR A 23 -30.35 -8.02 -41.21
C THR A 23 -30.78 -9.07 -40.16
N THR A 24 -32.07 -9.19 -40.05
CA THR A 24 -32.87 -10.23 -39.41
C THR A 24 -32.73 -11.56 -40.11
N ALA A 25 -32.60 -12.66 -39.34
CA ALA A 25 -33.10 -13.97 -39.75
C ALA A 25 -33.61 -14.74 -38.53
N ALA A 26 -34.85 -15.14 -38.66
CA ALA A 26 -35.67 -15.77 -37.63
C ALA A 26 -35.65 -17.29 -37.78
N LEU A 27 -36.06 -17.95 -36.69
CA LEU A 27 -36.73 -19.27 -36.58
C LEU A 27 -35.89 -20.55 -36.74
N THR A 28 -35.83 -21.37 -35.67
CA THR A 28 -36.80 -22.45 -35.48
C THR A 28 -36.76 -23.01 -34.06
N ALA A 29 -37.94 -23.18 -33.49
CA ALA A 29 -38.21 -23.89 -32.25
C ALA A 29 -38.02 -25.40 -32.44
N GLY A 30 -37.49 -26.05 -31.43
CA GLY A 30 -37.47 -27.49 -31.28
C GLY A 30 -37.58 -27.87 -29.80
N ALA A 31 -38.84 -28.10 -29.35
CA ALA A 31 -39.12 -28.72 -28.07
C ALA A 31 -38.87 -30.23 -28.16
N LEU A 32 -38.13 -30.78 -27.22
CA LEU A 32 -38.20 -32.17 -26.85
C LEU A 32 -38.06 -32.31 -25.33
N SER A 33 -39.18 -32.61 -24.73
CA SER A 33 -39.34 -33.11 -23.36
C SER A 33 -38.73 -34.50 -23.23
N GLY A 34 -37.95 -34.69 -22.17
CA GLY A 34 -37.46 -35.97 -21.74
C GLY A 34 -37.39 -36.02 -20.22
N CYS A 35 -38.46 -36.56 -19.58
CA CYS A 35 -38.43 -36.97 -18.17
C CYS A 35 -37.48 -38.15 -18.00
N GLY A 36 -36.57 -38.06 -17.03
CA GLY A 36 -35.74 -39.14 -16.54
C GLY A 36 -35.45 -38.95 -15.06
N SER A 37 -36.31 -39.58 -14.22
CA SER A 37 -36.06 -39.73 -12.79
C SER A 37 -34.89 -40.68 -12.55
N GLY A 38 -33.82 -40.17 -11.93
CA GLY A 38 -32.70 -40.96 -11.41
C GLY A 38 -32.27 -40.41 -10.06
N SER A 39 -32.70 -41.03 -8.99
CA SER A 39 -32.23 -40.86 -7.63
C SER A 39 -30.76 -41.33 -7.54
N GLY A 40 -29.83 -40.41 -7.34
CA GLY A 40 -28.43 -40.68 -7.03
C GLY A 40 -27.98 -39.76 -5.92
N GLY A 41 -27.61 -40.33 -4.78
CA GLY A 41 -27.27 -39.67 -3.54
C GLY A 41 -26.14 -38.63 -3.72
N GLY A 42 -26.48 -37.40 -3.46
CA GLY A 42 -25.49 -36.33 -3.26
C GLY A 42 -24.84 -36.50 -1.90
N GLY A 43 -23.59 -36.88 -1.89
CA GLY A 43 -22.77 -36.73 -0.72
C GLY A 43 -22.64 -35.23 -0.44
N GLY A 44 -23.33 -34.74 0.57
CA GLY A 44 -23.01 -33.50 1.21
C GLY A 44 -21.64 -33.68 1.83
N GLY A 45 -20.62 -33.13 1.18
CA GLY A 45 -19.34 -32.89 1.82
C GLY A 45 -19.59 -31.89 2.94
N SER A 46 -19.53 -32.40 4.16
CA SER A 46 -19.49 -31.57 5.36
C SER A 46 -18.36 -30.57 5.24
N ALA A 47 -18.66 -29.29 5.47
CA ALA A 47 -17.69 -28.20 5.62
C ALA A 47 -16.87 -28.32 6.92
N SER A 48 -16.40 -29.52 7.26
CA SER A 48 -15.70 -29.83 8.50
C SER A 48 -14.24 -30.25 8.32
N ASP A 49 -13.64 -30.01 7.14
CA ASP A 49 -12.22 -30.27 6.88
C ASP A 49 -11.50 -29.06 6.20
N ALA A 50 -12.00 -27.83 6.36
CA ALA A 50 -11.16 -26.66 6.12
C ALA A 50 -10.25 -26.55 7.36
N GLY A 51 -8.99 -26.99 7.24
CA GLY A 51 -7.96 -26.75 8.24
C GLY A 51 -7.92 -25.24 8.59
N SER A 52 -7.53 -24.93 9.83
CA SER A 52 -7.35 -23.54 10.24
C SER A 52 -6.42 -22.83 9.24
N LEU A 53 -6.66 -21.53 8.96
CA LEU A 53 -5.73 -20.72 8.16
C LEU A 53 -4.30 -20.84 8.71
N ASP A 54 -4.16 -21.05 10.00
CA ASP A 54 -2.87 -21.25 10.66
C ASP A 54 -2.13 -22.52 10.21
N ASP A 55 -2.85 -23.51 9.71
CA ASP A 55 -2.25 -24.74 9.17
C ASP A 55 -1.65 -24.51 7.76
N LEU A 56 -1.98 -23.39 7.12
CA LEU A 56 -1.54 -23.05 5.75
C LEU A 56 -0.35 -22.09 5.72
N ILE A 57 0.00 -21.47 6.85
CA ILE A 57 1.03 -20.42 6.91
C ILE A 57 2.28 -20.91 7.65
N PRO A 58 3.42 -20.21 7.49
CA PRO A 58 4.65 -20.48 8.25
C PRO A 58 4.45 -20.44 9.77
N THR A 59 5.12 -21.34 10.47
CA THR A 59 5.35 -21.14 11.91
C THR A 59 6.27 -19.93 12.08
N HIS A 60 5.81 -18.93 12.82
CA HIS A 60 6.59 -17.71 13.05
C HIS A 60 7.87 -18.00 13.85
N ILE A 61 9.02 -17.58 13.34
CA ILE A 61 10.34 -17.74 13.97
C ILE A 61 11.00 -16.35 14.05
N PRO A 62 11.02 -15.71 15.23
CA PRO A 62 11.63 -14.40 15.38
C PRO A 62 13.12 -14.40 15.05
N PHE A 63 13.59 -13.37 14.34
CA PHE A 63 15.00 -13.13 14.13
C PHE A 63 15.59 -12.36 15.32
N GLU A 64 16.50 -12.97 16.07
CA GLU A 64 17.07 -12.39 17.28
C GLU A 64 18.44 -11.72 17.07
N GLY A 65 18.87 -11.54 15.81
CA GLY A 65 20.22 -11.07 15.48
C GLY A 65 20.46 -9.58 15.73
N VAL A 66 19.40 -8.76 15.83
CA VAL A 66 19.51 -7.30 15.97
C VAL A 66 18.54 -6.82 17.06
N THR A 67 19.00 -5.88 17.90
CA THR A 67 18.20 -5.29 18.97
C THR A 67 17.83 -3.85 18.60
N PRO A 68 16.55 -3.46 18.63
CA PRO A 68 16.16 -2.08 18.34
C PRO A 68 16.51 -1.12 19.48
N ASP A 69 16.80 0.13 19.16
CA ASP A 69 17.03 1.19 20.13
C ASP A 69 15.73 1.67 20.77
N ILE A 70 14.63 1.69 19.97
CA ILE A 70 13.30 2.09 20.40
C ILE A 70 12.35 0.94 20.17
N LYS A 71 11.74 0.42 21.25
CA LYS A 71 10.78 -0.68 21.15
C LYS A 71 9.40 -0.17 20.78
N GLY A 72 8.83 -0.73 19.71
CA GLY A 72 7.43 -0.50 19.32
C GLY A 72 6.45 -1.04 20.36
N ARG A 73 5.31 -0.36 20.54
CA ARG A 73 4.24 -0.72 21.47
C ARG A 73 2.92 -0.78 20.72
N HIS A 74 2.00 -1.61 21.21
CA HIS A 74 0.65 -1.75 20.60
C HIS A 74 0.68 -2.10 19.11
N GLY A 75 1.74 -2.82 18.66
CA GLY A 75 1.95 -3.15 17.26
C GLY A 75 2.54 -2.02 16.41
N ALA A 76 3.10 -0.97 17.03
CA ALA A 76 3.97 -0.02 16.35
C ALA A 76 5.31 -0.68 15.99
N PRO A 77 6.00 -0.23 14.93
CA PRO A 77 7.28 -0.77 14.52
C PRO A 77 8.40 -0.43 15.51
N ASP A 78 9.40 -1.29 15.58
CA ASP A 78 10.65 -1.03 16.28
C ASP A 78 11.47 0.06 15.56
N GLY A 79 12.29 0.83 16.29
CA GLY A 79 13.12 1.90 15.74
C GLY A 79 14.62 1.66 15.97
N PHE A 80 15.41 2.07 14.98
CA PHE A 80 16.86 2.01 14.99
C PHE A 80 17.46 3.39 14.73
N THR A 81 18.01 4.02 15.76
CA THR A 81 18.58 5.37 15.68
C THR A 81 20.01 5.40 15.16
N ALA A 82 20.66 4.25 15.05
CA ALA A 82 22.01 4.11 14.53
C ALA A 82 22.15 2.82 13.70
N TYR A 83 23.07 2.84 12.75
CA TYR A 83 23.52 1.59 12.11
C TYR A 83 24.38 0.80 13.09
N PRO A 84 24.27 -0.53 13.11
CA PRO A 84 25.10 -1.34 13.99
C PRO A 84 26.57 -1.30 13.55
N GLU A 85 27.51 -1.22 14.51
CA GLU A 85 28.95 -1.27 14.22
C GLU A 85 29.37 -2.56 13.45
N ASN A 86 28.64 -3.65 13.67
CA ASN A 86 28.87 -4.93 13.03
C ASN A 86 27.54 -5.50 12.50
N PHE A 87 27.42 -5.60 11.21
CA PHE A 87 26.27 -6.23 10.57
C PHE A 87 26.29 -7.75 10.77
N VAL A 88 25.17 -8.28 11.25
CA VAL A 88 24.99 -9.73 11.43
C VAL A 88 24.83 -10.39 10.06
N ARG A 89 25.54 -11.49 9.83
CA ARG A 89 25.29 -12.32 8.66
C ARG A 89 24.18 -13.30 8.99
N ALA A 90 23.00 -13.08 8.38
CA ALA A 90 21.82 -13.90 8.62
C ALA A 90 21.84 -15.19 7.78
N MET A 91 22.45 -15.15 6.58
CA MET A 91 22.60 -16.30 5.69
C MET A 91 24.09 -16.59 5.46
N PRO A 92 24.63 -17.70 6.00
CA PRO A 92 26.05 -18.02 5.86
C PRO A 92 26.44 -18.41 4.42
N GLU A 93 25.51 -18.94 3.64
CA GLU A 93 25.71 -19.41 2.26
C GLU A 93 24.76 -18.69 1.31
N ALA A 94 25.15 -18.56 0.04
CA ALA A 94 24.28 -18.05 -1.01
C ALA A 94 23.09 -18.99 -1.22
N PRO A 95 21.85 -18.49 -1.35
CA PRO A 95 20.66 -19.33 -1.48
C PRO A 95 20.54 -19.99 -2.86
N GLY A 96 21.14 -19.39 -3.89
CA GLY A 96 20.98 -19.81 -5.27
C GLY A 96 21.92 -20.94 -5.68
N ARG A 97 21.53 -21.63 -6.75
CA ARG A 97 22.23 -22.77 -7.35
C ARG A 97 22.57 -22.51 -8.82
N GLY A 98 22.60 -21.23 -9.23
CA GLY A 98 22.93 -20.79 -10.60
C GLY A 98 21.72 -20.62 -11.50
N GLY A 99 20.50 -20.61 -10.96
CA GLY A 99 19.27 -20.34 -11.72
C GLY A 99 19.25 -18.94 -12.34
N HIS A 100 18.45 -18.76 -13.39
CA HIS A 100 18.17 -17.47 -14.01
C HIS A 100 16.65 -17.25 -14.01
N TYR A 101 16.19 -16.19 -13.35
CA TYR A 101 14.78 -15.90 -13.11
C TYR A 101 14.44 -14.48 -13.53
N THR A 102 13.29 -14.31 -14.16
CA THR A 102 12.72 -13.00 -14.46
C THR A 102 11.87 -12.52 -13.29
N ALA A 103 11.99 -11.22 -12.93
CA ALA A 103 11.19 -10.61 -11.89
C ALA A 103 10.46 -9.38 -12.44
N MET A 104 9.14 -9.29 -12.21
CA MET A 104 8.35 -8.11 -12.52
C MET A 104 7.97 -7.39 -11.23
N THR A 105 8.42 -6.14 -11.09
CA THR A 105 8.11 -5.27 -9.97
C THR A 105 7.76 -3.86 -10.46
N PRO A 106 6.86 -3.13 -9.79
CA PRO A 106 6.75 -1.68 -9.99
C PRO A 106 8.00 -0.97 -9.45
N LEU A 107 8.24 0.23 -9.96
CA LEU A 107 9.26 1.15 -9.47
C LEU A 107 8.69 2.58 -9.52
N TRP A 108 8.81 3.31 -8.41
CA TRP A 108 8.38 4.71 -8.29
C TRP A 108 9.57 5.67 -8.43
N GLY A 109 10.31 5.53 -9.51
CA GLY A 109 11.50 6.31 -9.80
C GLY A 109 12.04 6.03 -11.19
N PRO A 110 13.19 6.62 -11.56
CA PRO A 110 13.82 6.34 -12.84
C PRO A 110 14.17 4.87 -12.97
N ILE A 111 13.90 4.28 -14.14
CA ILE A 111 14.31 2.90 -14.42
C ILE A 111 15.83 2.88 -14.58
N PRO A 112 16.56 2.10 -13.75
CA PRO A 112 18.02 2.01 -13.80
C PRO A 112 18.49 1.28 -15.05
N PRO A 113 19.80 1.34 -15.38
CA PRO A 113 20.38 0.47 -16.40
C PRO A 113 20.09 -0.99 -16.11
N GLY A 114 19.85 -1.79 -17.16
CA GLY A 114 19.53 -3.22 -17.02
C GLY A 114 20.75 -4.10 -16.73
N LEU A 115 20.48 -5.40 -16.55
CA LEU A 115 21.49 -6.43 -16.33
C LEU A 115 22.63 -6.33 -17.37
N GLY A 116 23.88 -6.44 -16.93
CA GLY A 116 25.09 -6.31 -17.76
C GLY A 116 25.53 -4.85 -18.03
N ALA A 117 24.75 -3.86 -17.60
CA ALA A 117 25.10 -2.43 -17.62
C ALA A 117 24.89 -1.77 -16.24
N ASN A 118 24.76 -2.58 -15.20
CA ASN A 118 24.47 -2.16 -13.83
C ASN A 118 25.24 -3.09 -12.88
N SER A 119 26.28 -2.57 -12.25
CA SER A 119 27.16 -3.34 -11.36
C SER A 119 26.47 -3.73 -10.04
N PHE A 120 25.43 -3.02 -9.63
CA PHE A 120 24.62 -3.38 -8.47
C PHE A 120 23.90 -4.72 -8.69
N PHE A 121 23.31 -4.94 -9.87
CA PHE A 121 22.72 -6.24 -10.20
C PHE A 121 23.76 -7.35 -10.24
N ASP A 122 24.94 -7.08 -10.81
CA ASP A 122 26.02 -8.08 -10.87
C ASP A 122 26.49 -8.48 -9.45
N TYR A 123 26.62 -7.46 -8.56
CA TYR A 123 27.00 -7.68 -7.17
C TYR A 123 25.94 -8.49 -6.41
N VAL A 124 24.67 -8.06 -6.42
CA VAL A 124 23.62 -8.73 -5.64
C VAL A 124 23.33 -10.12 -6.19
N ASN A 125 23.31 -10.32 -7.52
CA ASN A 125 23.20 -11.65 -8.13
C ASN A 125 24.36 -12.57 -7.74
N GLY A 126 25.57 -12.02 -7.63
CA GLY A 126 26.72 -12.74 -7.08
C GLY A 126 26.53 -13.18 -5.61
N ARG A 127 25.91 -12.32 -4.78
CA ARG A 127 25.56 -12.64 -3.39
C ARG A 127 24.46 -13.68 -3.30
N LEU A 128 23.48 -13.62 -4.18
CA LEU A 128 22.40 -14.59 -4.30
C LEU A 128 22.88 -15.96 -4.81
N GLY A 129 23.94 -16.02 -5.62
CA GLY A 129 24.33 -17.25 -6.33
C GLY A 129 23.36 -17.67 -7.43
N ALA A 130 22.54 -16.75 -7.89
CA ALA A 130 21.55 -16.90 -8.96
C ALA A 130 21.41 -15.56 -9.71
N THR A 131 20.80 -15.56 -10.89
CA THR A 131 20.53 -14.33 -11.64
C THR A 131 19.06 -13.98 -11.55
N VAL A 132 18.76 -12.77 -11.09
CA VAL A 132 17.43 -12.16 -11.18
C VAL A 132 17.51 -11.03 -12.20
N GLU A 133 16.70 -11.13 -13.26
CA GLU A 133 16.57 -10.11 -14.30
C GLU A 133 15.25 -9.37 -14.14
N PHE A 134 15.33 -8.05 -13.88
CA PHE A 134 14.16 -7.24 -13.59
C PHE A 134 13.49 -6.68 -14.84
N ASN A 135 12.16 -6.80 -14.88
CA ASN A 135 11.25 -6.12 -15.79
C ASN A 135 10.45 -5.08 -14.97
N PHE A 136 11.02 -3.89 -14.79
CA PHE A 136 10.39 -2.82 -14.05
C PHE A 136 9.17 -2.24 -14.77
N GLN A 137 8.13 -1.94 -14.02
CA GLN A 137 6.95 -1.23 -14.48
C GLN A 137 6.86 0.11 -13.74
N ASP A 138 6.35 1.14 -14.41
CA ASP A 138 6.04 2.41 -13.74
C ASP A 138 4.98 2.19 -12.67
N GLY A 139 5.32 2.50 -11.42
CA GLY A 139 4.46 2.30 -10.26
C GLY A 139 3.15 3.08 -10.32
N ASN A 140 3.11 4.23 -11.01
CA ASN A 140 1.91 5.05 -11.15
C ASN A 140 0.90 4.47 -12.16
N THR A 141 1.36 3.63 -13.09
CA THR A 141 0.53 3.01 -14.15
C THR A 141 0.52 1.49 -14.09
N VAL A 142 1.05 0.89 -13.04
CA VAL A 142 1.24 -0.56 -12.88
C VAL A 142 -0.04 -1.37 -13.07
N ILE A 143 -1.20 -0.82 -12.67
CA ILE A 143 -2.48 -1.54 -12.76
C ILE A 143 -2.87 -1.89 -14.20
N ASP A 144 -2.68 -0.98 -15.15
CA ASP A 144 -3.01 -1.21 -16.56
C ASP A 144 -2.12 -2.33 -17.13
N LYS A 145 -0.84 -2.32 -16.78
CA LYS A 145 0.11 -3.35 -17.17
C LYS A 145 -0.23 -4.69 -16.53
N MET A 146 -0.56 -4.71 -15.24
CA MET A 146 -0.89 -5.91 -14.49
C MET A 146 -2.15 -6.59 -15.07
N ASN A 147 -3.19 -5.83 -15.38
CA ASN A 147 -4.38 -6.33 -16.06
C ASN A 147 -4.04 -7.03 -17.39
N ALA A 148 -3.15 -6.43 -18.19
CA ALA A 148 -2.73 -7.01 -19.48
C ALA A 148 -1.91 -8.30 -19.29
N VAL A 149 -0.98 -8.33 -18.33
CA VAL A 149 -0.12 -9.47 -18.00
C VAL A 149 -0.95 -10.66 -17.49
N ILE A 150 -1.87 -10.41 -16.55
CA ILE A 150 -2.76 -11.44 -16.00
C ILE A 150 -3.70 -12.00 -17.09
N ALA A 151 -4.33 -11.12 -17.87
CA ALA A 151 -5.21 -11.55 -18.97
C ALA A 151 -4.45 -12.30 -20.07
N GLY A 152 -3.21 -11.90 -20.38
CA GLY A 152 -2.32 -12.54 -21.35
C GLY A 152 -1.67 -13.81 -20.83
N ARG A 153 -1.72 -14.10 -19.53
CA ARG A 153 -1.03 -15.21 -18.85
C ARG A 153 0.51 -15.17 -19.04
N ASP A 154 1.05 -13.97 -19.19
CA ASP A 154 2.49 -13.73 -19.47
C ASP A 154 3.17 -13.17 -18.20
N VAL A 155 3.04 -13.91 -17.10
CA VAL A 155 3.63 -13.55 -15.80
C VAL A 155 5.11 -13.90 -15.75
N ALA A 156 5.92 -13.06 -15.10
CA ALA A 156 7.33 -13.35 -14.82
C ALA A 156 7.47 -14.50 -13.81
N ASP A 157 8.68 -15.08 -13.70
CA ASP A 157 8.96 -16.14 -12.73
C ASP A 157 8.67 -15.69 -11.30
N ILE A 158 8.95 -14.40 -10.99
CA ILE A 158 8.63 -13.73 -9.75
C ILE A 158 7.82 -12.48 -10.11
N THR A 159 6.62 -12.32 -9.57
CA THR A 159 5.75 -11.17 -9.88
C THR A 159 5.27 -10.52 -8.59
N MET A 160 5.66 -9.26 -8.36
CA MET A 160 5.14 -8.46 -7.26
C MET A 160 3.89 -7.72 -7.71
N ILE A 161 2.83 -7.83 -6.92
CA ILE A 161 1.55 -7.16 -7.15
C ILE A 161 1.21 -6.32 -5.92
N PRO A 162 1.06 -4.99 -6.08
CA PRO A 162 0.60 -4.12 -4.99
C PRO A 162 -0.83 -4.47 -4.59
N ASP A 163 -1.07 -4.65 -3.29
CA ASP A 163 -2.35 -5.13 -2.78
C ASP A 163 -3.52 -4.19 -3.08
N TRP A 164 -3.29 -2.87 -3.11
CA TRP A 164 -4.32 -1.89 -3.48
C TRP A 164 -4.81 -2.04 -4.94
N THR A 165 -4.06 -2.73 -5.80
CA THR A 165 -4.47 -2.99 -7.19
C THR A 165 -5.29 -4.28 -7.33
N ILE A 166 -5.23 -5.18 -6.38
CA ILE A 166 -5.80 -6.53 -6.49
C ILE A 166 -7.30 -6.51 -6.74
N ASN A 167 -8.02 -5.61 -6.06
CA ASN A 167 -9.47 -5.46 -6.24
C ASN A 167 -9.83 -4.83 -7.60
N LEU A 168 -8.87 -4.27 -8.33
CA LEU A 168 -9.03 -3.71 -9.67
C LEU A 168 -8.70 -4.73 -10.79
N ILE A 169 -8.22 -5.93 -10.42
CA ILE A 169 -7.92 -7.01 -11.36
C ILE A 169 -9.12 -7.98 -11.38
N PRO A 170 -9.83 -8.12 -12.52
CA PRO A 170 -10.99 -8.98 -12.61
C PRO A 170 -10.67 -10.44 -12.26
N GLN A 171 -11.48 -11.07 -11.42
CA GLN A 171 -11.37 -12.48 -11.03
C GLN A 171 -9.97 -12.85 -10.49
N PHE A 172 -9.34 -11.96 -9.74
CA PHE A 172 -7.96 -12.12 -9.26
C PHE A 172 -7.73 -13.47 -8.55
N ASN A 173 -8.61 -13.89 -7.63
CA ASN A 173 -8.45 -15.16 -6.91
C ASN A 173 -8.38 -16.37 -7.87
N ARG A 174 -9.16 -16.34 -8.95
CA ARG A 174 -9.08 -17.37 -9.99
C ARG A 174 -7.76 -17.32 -10.72
N ALA A 175 -7.31 -16.11 -11.10
CA ALA A 175 -6.04 -15.91 -11.78
C ALA A 175 -4.86 -16.41 -10.93
N VAL A 176 -4.88 -16.16 -9.61
CA VAL A 176 -3.86 -16.66 -8.67
C VAL A 176 -3.74 -18.18 -8.76
N GLY A 177 -4.82 -18.92 -8.62
CA GLY A 177 -4.79 -20.39 -8.69
C GLY A 177 -4.40 -20.96 -10.07
N GLU A 178 -4.59 -20.19 -11.16
CA GLU A 178 -4.24 -20.60 -12.52
C GLU A 178 -2.80 -20.25 -12.91
N LEU A 179 -2.24 -19.15 -12.42
CA LEU A 179 -0.98 -18.57 -12.88
C LEU A 179 0.17 -18.71 -11.89
N PHE A 180 -0.12 -18.81 -10.59
CA PHE A 180 0.89 -18.81 -9.55
C PHE A 180 0.92 -20.11 -8.75
N GLU A 181 2.09 -20.43 -8.22
CA GLU A 181 2.38 -21.66 -7.50
C GLU A 181 1.66 -21.72 -6.16
N ASP A 182 1.31 -22.91 -5.72
CA ASP A 182 0.87 -23.20 -4.35
C ASP A 182 2.12 -23.37 -3.47
N LEU A 183 2.38 -22.37 -2.64
CA LEU A 183 3.54 -22.34 -1.74
C LEU A 183 3.29 -23.10 -0.42
N THR A 184 2.05 -23.57 -0.19
CA THR A 184 1.70 -24.31 1.05
C THR A 184 2.64 -25.48 1.33
N PRO A 185 2.99 -26.35 0.36
CA PRO A 185 3.90 -27.46 0.62
C PRO A 185 5.31 -27.06 1.05
N HIS A 186 5.74 -25.85 0.67
CA HIS A 186 7.09 -25.33 0.91
C HIS A 186 7.22 -24.50 2.18
N LEU A 187 6.13 -23.87 2.62
CA LEU A 187 6.16 -22.83 3.66
C LEU A 187 5.24 -23.10 4.85
N ALA A 188 4.22 -23.98 4.74
CA ALA A 188 3.29 -24.20 5.85
C ALA A 188 3.96 -24.84 7.07
N GLY A 189 3.62 -24.34 8.24
CA GLY A 189 4.13 -24.84 9.51
C GLY A 189 5.67 -24.85 9.58
N ASP A 190 6.21 -25.98 9.98
CA ASP A 190 7.68 -26.15 10.16
C ASP A 190 8.48 -26.25 8.85
N ALA A 191 7.83 -26.38 7.69
CA ALA A 191 8.52 -26.34 6.40
C ALA A 191 9.26 -25.00 6.18
N ALA A 192 8.71 -23.91 6.71
CA ALA A 192 9.33 -22.58 6.66
C ALA A 192 10.67 -22.47 7.40
N ARG A 193 11.09 -23.45 8.20
CA ARG A 193 12.41 -23.48 8.84
C ARG A 193 13.56 -23.50 7.83
N ALA A 194 13.30 -23.91 6.60
CA ALA A 194 14.27 -23.82 5.50
C ALA A 194 14.50 -22.37 5.03
N TYR A 195 13.59 -21.45 5.40
CA TYR A 195 13.56 -20.03 5.00
C TYR A 195 13.36 -19.16 6.25
N PRO A 196 14.38 -19.05 7.13
CA PRO A 196 14.22 -18.48 8.47
C PRO A 196 13.88 -16.98 8.47
N LEU A 197 14.27 -16.23 7.44
CA LEU A 197 13.96 -14.79 7.34
C LEU A 197 12.53 -14.57 6.84
N LEU A 198 12.02 -15.42 5.97
CA LEU A 198 10.60 -15.47 5.62
C LEU A 198 9.75 -15.91 6.82
N ALA A 199 10.21 -16.88 7.61
CA ALA A 199 9.51 -17.32 8.82
C ALA A 199 9.48 -16.25 9.93
N ASN A 200 10.30 -15.20 9.83
CA ASN A 200 10.28 -14.04 10.73
C ASN A 200 9.17 -13.03 10.41
N LEU A 201 8.48 -13.17 9.29
CA LEU A 201 7.38 -12.28 8.93
C LEU A 201 6.14 -12.56 9.78
N ASP A 202 5.33 -11.51 10.00
CA ASP A 202 4.13 -11.58 10.82
C ASP A 202 3.08 -12.57 10.27
N SER A 203 2.47 -13.35 11.15
CA SER A 203 1.46 -14.34 10.78
C SER A 203 0.25 -13.73 10.08
N ASP A 204 -0.18 -12.52 10.44
CA ASP A 204 -1.31 -11.86 9.79
C ASP A 204 -0.97 -11.48 8.35
N ALA A 205 0.27 -11.07 8.07
CA ALA A 205 0.73 -10.82 6.72
C ALA A 205 0.71 -12.10 5.86
N TRP A 206 1.07 -13.25 6.45
CA TRP A 206 0.96 -14.54 5.79
C TRP A 206 -0.49 -14.95 5.53
N ARG A 207 -1.41 -14.82 6.52
CA ARG A 207 -2.85 -15.10 6.35
C ARG A 207 -3.44 -14.28 5.23
N TRP A 208 -2.99 -13.02 5.08
CA TRP A 208 -3.42 -12.13 4.01
C TRP A 208 -3.02 -12.62 2.60
N ASN A 209 -2.05 -13.52 2.51
CA ASN A 209 -1.56 -14.11 1.26
C ASN A 209 -2.11 -15.52 0.97
N VAL A 210 -3.12 -15.95 1.72
CA VAL A 210 -3.89 -17.16 1.46
C VAL A 210 -5.01 -16.86 0.46
N PHE A 211 -4.97 -17.49 -0.71
CA PHE A 211 -5.97 -17.42 -1.76
C PHE A 211 -6.52 -18.83 -2.01
N ASN A 212 -7.83 -18.98 -2.21
CA ASN A 212 -8.45 -20.27 -2.53
C ASN A 212 -8.06 -21.40 -1.54
N GLN A 213 -7.92 -21.08 -0.26
CA GLN A 213 -7.46 -21.99 0.81
C GLN A 213 -6.06 -22.58 0.56
N ARG A 214 -5.18 -21.82 -0.07
CA ARG A 214 -3.78 -22.14 -0.33
C ARG A 214 -2.91 -20.91 -0.12
N LEU A 215 -1.70 -21.10 0.34
CA LEU A 215 -0.71 -20.03 0.41
C LEU A 215 -0.10 -19.83 -0.99
N HIS A 216 -0.32 -18.69 -1.60
CA HIS A 216 0.22 -18.40 -2.93
C HIS A 216 1.22 -17.25 -2.96
N GLY A 217 1.11 -16.28 -2.05
CA GLY A 217 1.94 -15.09 -2.04
C GLY A 217 2.94 -15.09 -0.87
N VAL A 218 4.12 -14.52 -1.11
CA VAL A 218 5.05 -14.10 -0.05
C VAL A 218 4.69 -12.66 0.31
N PRO A 219 4.40 -12.35 1.58
CA PRO A 219 3.95 -11.02 1.98
C PRO A 219 5.08 -10.00 1.98
N TRP A 220 4.69 -8.76 1.75
CA TRP A 220 5.45 -7.57 2.09
C TRP A 220 4.66 -6.83 3.18
N PRO A 221 4.94 -7.10 4.47
CA PRO A 221 4.17 -6.55 5.58
C PRO A 221 4.06 -5.04 5.52
N SER A 222 2.85 -4.53 5.77
CA SER A 222 2.59 -3.09 5.79
C SER A 222 3.12 -2.44 7.05
N GLU A 223 3.48 -1.17 6.96
CA GLU A 223 3.53 -0.31 8.15
C GLU A 223 2.12 -0.20 8.76
N PRO A 224 1.99 -0.06 10.09
CA PRO A 224 0.69 -0.12 10.76
C PRO A 224 -0.29 0.96 10.30
N PHE A 225 0.22 2.11 9.85
CA PHE A 225 -0.57 3.22 9.30
C PHE A 225 0.00 3.61 7.94
N GLY A 226 -0.87 3.66 6.91
CA GLY A 226 -0.44 3.88 5.51
C GLY A 226 -0.21 5.36 5.20
N ASN A 227 -1.05 6.24 5.73
CA ASN A 227 -1.02 7.67 5.44
C ASN A 227 -1.52 8.52 6.61
N TRP A 228 -1.01 9.72 6.69
CA TRP A 228 -1.41 10.75 7.63
C TRP A 228 -1.13 12.14 7.05
N VAL A 229 -1.51 13.20 7.77
CA VAL A 229 -1.17 14.57 7.37
C VAL A 229 0.28 14.86 7.73
N LEU A 230 1.08 15.21 6.72
CA LEU A 230 2.40 15.80 6.85
C LEU A 230 2.26 17.33 6.88
N TYR A 231 3.06 18.00 7.70
CA TYR A 231 3.08 19.45 7.72
C TYR A 231 4.50 20.03 7.75
N ARG A 232 4.66 21.23 7.22
CA ARG A 232 5.90 22.00 7.21
C ARG A 232 6.17 22.60 8.59
N ARG A 233 6.81 21.80 9.43
CA ARG A 233 7.17 22.19 10.80
C ARG A 233 8.06 23.41 10.84
N ASP A 234 9.04 23.51 9.94
CA ASP A 234 9.92 24.68 9.80
C ASP A 234 9.14 25.99 9.56
N LEU A 235 8.12 25.95 8.69
CA LEU A 235 7.27 27.13 8.45
C LEU A 235 6.40 27.46 9.67
N MET A 236 5.86 26.46 10.36
CA MET A 236 5.10 26.68 11.58
C MET A 236 5.94 27.32 12.68
N GLU A 237 7.18 26.82 12.86
CA GLU A 237 8.15 27.40 13.80
C GLU A 237 8.54 28.83 13.41
N GLU A 238 8.74 29.12 12.12
CA GLU A 238 9.01 30.48 11.61
C GLU A 238 7.87 31.46 11.92
N TYR A 239 6.61 30.99 11.82
CA TYR A 239 5.42 31.80 12.13
C TYR A 239 5.10 31.86 13.64
N GLY A 240 5.78 31.07 14.45
CA GLY A 240 5.51 30.96 15.89
C GLY A 240 4.18 30.28 16.21
N ILE A 241 3.73 29.36 15.33
CA ILE A 241 2.47 28.64 15.44
C ILE A 241 2.75 27.22 15.94
N GLU A 242 2.07 26.83 17.02
CA GLU A 242 2.13 25.45 17.54
C GLU A 242 1.34 24.48 16.65
N PRO A 243 1.70 23.18 16.61
CA PRO A 243 0.92 22.17 15.90
C PRO A 243 -0.52 22.06 16.40
N PRO A 244 -1.50 21.74 15.53
CA PRO A 244 -2.90 21.67 15.90
C PRO A 244 -3.19 20.56 16.91
N SER A 245 -4.18 20.80 17.79
CA SER A 245 -4.64 19.87 18.81
C SER A 245 -6.12 19.48 18.66
N SER A 246 -6.81 20.05 17.69
CA SER A 246 -8.22 19.79 17.39
C SER A 246 -8.55 20.18 15.94
N PRO A 247 -9.69 19.75 15.37
CA PRO A 247 -10.14 20.22 14.06
C PRO A 247 -10.37 21.74 13.99
N ASP A 248 -10.91 22.33 15.06
CA ASP A 248 -11.12 23.79 15.10
C ASP A 248 -9.80 24.55 15.13
N ASP A 249 -8.81 24.03 15.85
CA ASP A 249 -7.46 24.57 15.92
C ASP A 249 -6.77 24.47 14.54
N LEU A 250 -6.85 23.29 13.89
CA LEU A 250 -6.34 23.09 12.52
C LEU A 250 -6.98 24.07 11.52
N PHE A 251 -8.28 24.34 11.64
CA PHE A 251 -8.97 25.30 10.79
C PHE A 251 -8.47 26.73 11.03
N ALA A 252 -8.34 27.14 12.31
CA ALA A 252 -7.84 28.47 12.68
C ALA A 252 -6.39 28.69 12.19
N ILE A 253 -5.52 27.68 12.38
CA ILE A 253 -4.16 27.69 11.82
C ILE A 253 -4.21 27.83 10.30
N GLY A 254 -5.11 27.08 9.64
CA GLY A 254 -5.30 27.19 8.20
C GLY A 254 -5.64 28.60 7.74
N GLU A 255 -6.53 29.32 8.45
CA GLU A 255 -6.84 30.71 8.15
C GLU A 255 -5.61 31.65 8.38
N GLU A 256 -4.79 31.37 9.40
CA GLU A 256 -3.61 32.19 9.74
C GLU A 256 -2.47 32.03 8.72
N VAL A 257 -2.18 30.80 8.26
CA VAL A 257 -1.07 30.55 7.32
C VAL A 257 -1.44 30.77 5.86
N ASN A 258 -2.74 30.91 5.55
CA ASN A 258 -3.23 31.05 4.18
C ASN A 258 -2.93 32.46 3.63
N ASP A 259 -2.09 32.54 2.61
CA ASP A 259 -1.64 33.79 1.99
C ASP A 259 -1.55 33.63 0.46
N PRO A 260 -2.69 33.58 -0.25
CA PRO A 260 -2.73 33.39 -1.69
C PRO A 260 -2.01 34.48 -2.48
N ASP A 261 -1.94 35.71 -1.96
CA ASP A 261 -1.22 36.82 -2.59
C ASP A 261 0.29 36.55 -2.67
N ASN A 262 0.83 35.76 -1.76
CA ASN A 262 2.22 35.29 -1.75
C ASN A 262 2.37 33.83 -2.20
N ASN A 263 1.38 33.28 -2.92
CA ASN A 263 1.36 31.93 -3.47
C ASN A 263 1.50 30.84 -2.40
N ARG A 264 0.81 31.03 -1.26
CA ARG A 264 0.79 30.07 -0.16
C ARG A 264 -0.64 29.79 0.27
N TRP A 265 -0.99 28.50 0.38
CA TRP A 265 -2.24 28.00 0.90
C TRP A 265 -2.00 27.12 2.14
N ALA A 266 -3.02 26.98 2.96
CA ALA A 266 -2.92 26.13 4.14
C ALA A 266 -2.80 24.65 3.77
N PHE A 267 -3.65 24.19 2.84
CA PHE A 267 -3.90 22.76 2.69
C PHE A 267 -3.76 22.25 1.24
N GLY A 268 -3.23 21.01 1.15
CA GLY A 268 -3.52 20.07 0.07
C GLY A 268 -4.81 19.27 0.35
N ASP A 269 -4.85 17.99 -0.05
CA ASP A 269 -5.93 17.09 0.35
C ASP A 269 -5.59 16.38 1.67
N PHE A 270 -6.58 16.20 2.55
CA PHE A 270 -6.43 15.49 3.83
C PHE A 270 -7.74 14.82 4.30
N ASN A 271 -8.62 14.53 3.37
CA ASN A 271 -9.94 13.97 3.64
C ASN A 271 -9.89 12.62 4.38
N LEU A 272 -8.97 11.70 4.00
CA LEU A 272 -8.85 10.40 4.67
C LEU A 272 -8.44 10.52 6.13
N SER A 273 -7.53 11.46 6.45
CA SER A 273 -7.11 11.71 7.83
C SER A 273 -8.24 12.30 8.66
N MET A 274 -9.06 13.18 8.08
CA MET A 274 -10.20 13.76 8.81
C MET A 274 -11.26 12.72 9.16
N ARG A 275 -11.49 11.70 8.35
CA ARG A 275 -12.37 10.58 8.73
C ARG A 275 -11.92 9.95 10.05
N GLN A 276 -10.63 9.73 10.22
CA GLN A 276 -10.02 9.16 11.42
C GLN A 276 -10.12 10.12 12.62
N VAL A 277 -9.82 11.41 12.41
CA VAL A 277 -9.96 12.46 13.42
C VAL A 277 -11.39 12.58 13.94
N PHE A 278 -12.37 12.40 13.07
CA PHE A 278 -13.79 12.45 13.44
C PHE A 278 -14.33 11.11 13.97
N GLY A 279 -13.54 10.04 13.97
CA GLY A 279 -13.91 8.74 14.55
C GLY A 279 -14.73 7.83 13.64
N ALA A 280 -14.74 8.10 12.31
CA ALA A 280 -15.40 7.21 11.37
C ALA A 280 -14.65 5.87 11.24
N PRO A 281 -15.34 4.72 11.10
CA PRO A 281 -14.68 3.44 10.88
C PRO A 281 -13.96 3.39 9.54
N LYS A 282 -12.97 2.49 9.42
CA LYS A 282 -12.23 2.31 8.14
C LYS A 282 -13.17 2.01 6.97
N GLN A 283 -14.07 1.05 7.16
CA GLN A 283 -15.15 0.71 6.23
C GLN A 283 -16.40 0.25 6.98
N TRP A 284 -16.27 -0.76 7.83
CA TRP A 284 -17.35 -1.33 8.61
C TRP A 284 -17.01 -1.33 10.09
N ARG A 285 -18.02 -1.02 10.91
CA ARG A 285 -18.01 -1.23 12.36
C ARG A 285 -19.05 -2.30 12.69
N TYR A 286 -18.70 -3.27 13.55
CA TYR A 286 -19.65 -4.24 14.06
C TYR A 286 -20.16 -3.77 15.43
N GLU A 287 -21.42 -3.43 15.50
CA GLU A 287 -22.00 -2.83 16.69
C GLU A 287 -23.41 -3.34 16.92
N GLY A 288 -23.70 -3.83 18.14
CA GLY A 288 -25.04 -4.30 18.49
C GLY A 288 -25.56 -5.51 17.69
N GLY A 289 -24.70 -6.28 17.06
CA GLY A 289 -25.08 -7.41 16.19
C GLY A 289 -25.29 -7.04 14.72
N GLU A 290 -24.95 -5.82 14.33
CA GLU A 290 -25.10 -5.30 12.96
C GLU A 290 -23.82 -4.67 12.45
N LEU A 291 -23.62 -4.73 11.13
CA LEU A 291 -22.56 -3.98 10.45
C LEU A 291 -23.07 -2.60 10.05
N VAL A 292 -22.35 -1.57 10.48
CA VAL A 292 -22.58 -0.18 10.09
C VAL A 292 -21.45 0.25 9.15
N HIS A 293 -21.79 0.69 7.94
CA HIS A 293 -20.80 1.20 7.00
C HIS A 293 -20.41 2.65 7.32
N MET A 294 -19.17 3.04 7.06
CA MET A 294 -18.71 4.42 7.34
C MET A 294 -19.63 5.50 6.75
N PHE A 295 -20.19 5.29 5.56
CA PHE A 295 -21.10 6.25 4.91
C PHE A 295 -22.41 6.50 5.67
N GLU A 296 -22.74 5.66 6.63
CA GLU A 296 -23.97 5.73 7.44
C GLU A 296 -23.75 6.32 8.83
N THR A 297 -22.49 6.67 9.15
CA THR A 297 -22.12 7.19 10.48
C THR A 297 -22.18 8.71 10.55
N ASP A 298 -22.54 9.24 11.72
CA ASP A 298 -22.54 10.68 11.98
C ASP A 298 -21.10 11.24 11.96
N GLU A 299 -20.13 10.44 12.37
CA GLU A 299 -18.71 10.76 12.40
C GLU A 299 -18.18 11.03 10.97
N TRP A 300 -18.50 10.16 10.03
CA TRP A 300 -18.14 10.38 8.64
C TRP A 300 -18.82 11.62 8.05
N ARG A 301 -20.11 11.81 8.32
CA ARG A 301 -20.84 13.01 7.90
C ARG A 301 -20.17 14.27 8.42
N ALA A 302 -19.81 14.29 9.69
CA ALA A 302 -19.15 15.44 10.31
C ALA A 302 -17.77 15.72 9.65
N SER A 303 -17.03 14.68 9.26
CA SER A 303 -15.77 14.85 8.53
C SER A 303 -15.99 15.48 7.14
N VAL A 304 -17.04 15.08 6.42
CA VAL A 304 -17.42 15.69 5.12
C VAL A 304 -17.84 17.16 5.29
N GLU A 305 -18.61 17.48 6.31
CA GLU A 305 -19.01 18.85 6.64
C GLU A 305 -17.79 19.73 6.99
N TYR A 306 -16.84 19.19 7.74
CA TYR A 306 -15.59 19.87 8.05
C TYR A 306 -14.77 20.14 6.77
N MET A 307 -14.57 19.14 5.93
CA MET A 307 -13.84 19.32 4.68
C MET A 307 -14.52 20.34 3.76
N ARG A 308 -15.86 20.32 3.69
CA ARG A 308 -16.61 21.34 2.96
C ARG A 308 -16.35 22.75 3.52
N LYS A 309 -16.34 22.93 4.86
CA LYS A 309 -16.01 24.20 5.52
C LYS A 309 -14.61 24.70 5.11
N VAL A 310 -13.63 23.80 5.02
CA VAL A 310 -12.25 24.11 4.62
C VAL A 310 -12.19 24.57 3.15
N PHE A 311 -12.90 23.89 2.26
CA PHE A 311 -12.97 24.27 0.83
C PHE A 311 -13.72 25.60 0.63
N ASP A 312 -14.84 25.82 1.31
CA ASP A 312 -15.62 27.06 1.21
C ASP A 312 -14.84 28.28 1.72
N ALA A 313 -13.94 28.09 2.68
CA ALA A 313 -13.04 29.13 3.20
C ALA A 313 -11.86 29.44 2.25
N GLY A 314 -11.68 28.69 1.15
CA GLY A 314 -10.61 28.91 0.16
C GLY A 314 -9.22 28.57 0.69
N LEU A 315 -9.10 27.64 1.64
CA LEU A 315 -7.85 27.26 2.28
C LEU A 315 -7.08 26.18 1.52
N VAL A 316 -7.69 25.54 0.50
CA VAL A 316 -7.09 24.49 -0.31
C VAL A 316 -6.47 25.07 -1.57
N HIS A 317 -5.26 24.60 -1.93
CA HIS A 317 -4.56 25.07 -3.13
C HIS A 317 -5.38 24.84 -4.41
N PRO A 318 -5.42 25.80 -5.36
CA PRO A 318 -6.24 25.70 -6.58
C PRO A 318 -5.92 24.48 -7.45
N ASP A 319 -4.67 24.07 -7.55
CA ASP A 319 -4.28 22.88 -8.32
C ASP A 319 -4.87 21.62 -7.74
N ILE A 320 -4.92 21.50 -6.42
CA ILE A 320 -5.57 20.38 -5.70
C ILE A 320 -7.09 20.41 -5.96
N VAL A 321 -7.70 21.60 -5.92
CA VAL A 321 -9.11 21.77 -6.27
C VAL A 321 -9.38 21.34 -7.71
N ALA A 322 -8.42 21.59 -8.62
CA ALA A 322 -8.49 21.19 -10.04
C ALA A 322 -8.08 19.71 -10.28
N GLN A 323 -7.79 18.94 -9.23
CA GLN A 323 -7.33 17.54 -9.29
C GLN A 323 -5.94 17.39 -9.94
N GLY A 324 -5.05 18.34 -9.70
CA GLY A 324 -3.61 18.15 -9.96
C GLY A 324 -2.98 17.14 -9.02
N ASP A 325 -1.97 16.44 -9.48
CA ASP A 325 -1.21 15.43 -8.71
C ASP A 325 0.18 15.93 -8.25
N ASN A 326 0.31 17.22 -8.02
CA ASN A 326 1.56 17.90 -7.63
C ASN A 326 1.61 18.30 -6.13
N ALA A 327 0.80 17.66 -5.28
CA ALA A 327 0.70 18.01 -3.87
C ALA A 327 2.04 17.88 -3.12
N LYS A 328 2.85 16.85 -3.46
CA LYS A 328 4.19 16.65 -2.87
C LYS A 328 5.12 17.82 -3.19
N GLU A 329 5.16 18.25 -4.44
CA GLU A 329 5.97 19.40 -4.88
C GLU A 329 5.50 20.70 -4.22
N LEU A 330 4.18 20.90 -4.09
CA LEU A 330 3.62 22.06 -3.41
C LEU A 330 3.99 22.08 -1.93
N LEU A 331 3.95 20.94 -1.25
CA LEU A 331 4.36 20.81 0.15
C LEU A 331 5.86 21.07 0.31
N ASN A 332 6.71 20.45 -0.50
CA ASN A 332 8.15 20.59 -0.45
C ASN A 332 8.59 22.03 -0.73
N SER A 333 7.95 22.72 -1.67
CA SER A 333 8.23 24.12 -1.98
C SER A 333 7.64 25.14 -0.99
N GLY A 334 6.79 24.69 -0.04
CA GLY A 334 6.12 25.56 0.93
C GLY A 334 4.93 26.34 0.38
N GLN A 335 4.43 25.96 -0.80
CA GLN A 335 3.19 26.54 -1.36
C GLN A 335 1.94 26.02 -0.65
N ILE A 336 2.03 24.84 0.00
CA ILE A 336 1.06 24.38 1.00
C ILE A 336 1.80 24.02 2.27
N VAL A 337 1.10 24.14 3.41
CA VAL A 337 1.67 23.87 4.74
C VAL A 337 1.33 22.47 5.23
N PHE A 338 0.12 21.99 4.94
CA PHE A 338 -0.38 20.68 5.35
C PHE A 338 -0.83 19.88 4.12
N ASN A 339 -0.44 18.61 4.05
CA ASN A 339 -0.92 17.68 3.03
C ASN A 339 -0.96 16.25 3.56
N GLN A 340 -1.99 15.48 3.21
CA GLN A 340 -2.00 14.05 3.47
C GLN A 340 -1.18 13.31 2.41
N ASP A 341 -0.31 12.43 2.86
CA ASP A 341 0.46 11.53 1.99
C ASP A 341 0.74 10.21 2.71
N GLY A 342 1.32 9.25 2.01
CA GLY A 342 1.92 8.07 2.62
C GLY A 342 3.00 8.47 3.64
N ILE A 343 3.06 7.80 4.79
CA ILE A 343 4.05 8.15 5.83
C ILE A 343 5.50 8.02 5.31
N GLY A 344 5.74 7.14 4.34
CA GLY A 344 7.04 7.04 3.65
C GLY A 344 7.48 8.32 2.91
N ALA A 345 6.53 9.15 2.46
CA ALA A 345 6.84 10.43 1.81
C ALA A 345 7.59 11.41 2.72
N TRP A 346 7.48 11.25 4.02
CA TRP A 346 8.23 12.03 4.99
C TRP A 346 9.75 11.87 4.82
N HIS A 347 10.22 10.62 4.76
CA HIS A 347 11.64 10.33 4.54
C HIS A 347 12.10 10.75 3.13
N GLU A 348 11.29 10.51 2.10
CA GLU A 348 11.60 10.95 0.73
C GLU A 348 11.83 12.46 0.64
N ALA A 349 10.96 13.25 1.31
CA ALA A 349 11.12 14.70 1.33
C ALA A 349 12.42 15.13 2.01
N TYR A 350 12.82 14.47 3.11
CA TYR A 350 14.12 14.74 3.76
C TYR A 350 15.29 14.45 2.82
N MET A 351 15.30 13.31 2.14
CA MET A 351 16.35 12.99 1.17
C MET A 351 16.45 14.01 0.03
N GLN A 352 15.31 14.51 -0.44
CA GLN A 352 15.28 15.47 -1.54
C GLN A 352 15.66 16.89 -1.13
N MET A 353 15.24 17.33 0.06
CA MET A 353 15.25 18.74 0.43
C MET A 353 16.44 19.16 1.31
N LEU A 354 16.93 18.26 2.20
CA LEU A 354 17.95 18.64 3.18
C LEU A 354 19.30 19.05 2.56
N GLY A 355 19.63 18.55 1.37
CA GLY A 355 20.84 18.93 0.65
C GLY A 355 20.84 20.40 0.24
N ASP A 356 19.71 20.93 -0.21
CA ASP A 356 19.53 22.31 -0.67
C ASP A 356 19.01 23.24 0.44
N ASN A 357 18.26 22.71 1.38
CA ASN A 357 17.69 23.44 2.52
C ASN A 357 17.92 22.67 3.84
N PRO A 358 19.02 22.90 4.56
CA PRO A 358 19.33 22.21 5.81
C PRO A 358 18.31 22.48 6.95
N ASP A 359 17.55 23.56 6.86
CA ASP A 359 16.53 23.93 7.83
C ASP A 359 15.15 23.34 7.52
N PHE A 360 15.00 22.63 6.38
CA PHE A 360 13.76 21.97 6.00
C PHE A 360 13.34 20.96 7.06
N ARG A 361 12.09 21.06 7.54
CA ARG A 361 11.49 20.13 8.51
C ARG A 361 10.05 19.83 8.12
N LEU A 362 9.78 18.56 7.89
CA LEU A 362 8.42 18.01 7.93
C LEU A 362 8.20 17.30 9.25
N ASP A 363 6.92 17.17 9.65
CA ASP A 363 6.51 16.32 10.75
C ASP A 363 5.12 15.73 10.44
N LEU A 364 4.73 14.67 11.17
CA LEU A 364 3.38 14.15 11.15
C LEU A 364 2.50 14.99 12.08
N MET A 365 1.34 15.39 11.59
CA MET A 365 0.36 16.10 12.41
C MET A 365 0.07 15.29 13.68
N PRO A 366 0.01 15.91 14.86
CA PRO A 366 -0.38 15.23 16.10
C PRO A 366 -1.70 14.47 15.94
N VAL A 367 -1.82 13.35 16.64
CA VAL A 367 -3.05 12.55 16.65
C VAL A 367 -4.01 13.15 17.68
N PHE A 368 -5.18 13.54 17.23
CA PHE A 368 -6.25 14.11 18.08
C PHE A 368 -7.62 13.73 17.53
N GLY A 369 -8.66 13.79 18.35
CA GLY A 369 -10.03 13.54 17.97
C GLY A 369 -10.91 14.79 17.96
N ASN A 370 -12.07 14.68 17.36
CA ASN A 370 -13.05 15.75 17.33
C ASN A 370 -13.75 15.92 18.69
N GLY A 371 -13.98 17.18 19.10
CA GLY A 371 -14.73 17.52 20.30
C GLY A 371 -14.09 17.06 21.62
N GLY A 372 -12.78 16.77 21.63
CA GLY A 372 -12.04 16.27 22.80
C GLY A 372 -12.24 14.76 23.04
N GLY A 373 -12.84 14.05 22.10
CA GLY A 373 -12.86 12.58 22.06
C GLY A 373 -11.56 11.99 21.51
N ASP A 374 -11.43 10.68 21.57
CA ASP A 374 -10.33 9.96 20.96
C ASP A 374 -10.57 9.84 19.44
N PRO A 375 -9.52 9.89 18.61
CA PRO A 375 -9.61 9.57 17.18
C PRO A 375 -9.76 8.05 16.98
N VAL A 376 -10.06 7.64 15.75
CA VAL A 376 -10.02 6.24 15.35
C VAL A 376 -8.92 6.06 14.29
N MET A 377 -7.83 5.41 14.67
CA MET A 377 -6.71 5.16 13.78
C MET A 377 -6.94 3.89 12.95
N HIS A 378 -6.97 4.04 11.63
CA HIS A 378 -7.17 2.91 10.71
C HIS A 378 -5.86 2.17 10.46
N ARG A 379 -5.78 0.93 10.90
CA ARG A 379 -4.65 0.07 10.52
C ARG A 379 -4.64 -0.22 9.02
N SER A 380 -3.45 -0.25 8.46
CA SER A 380 -3.21 -0.81 7.12
C SER A 380 -3.64 -2.28 7.06
N ASP A 381 -3.90 -2.77 5.86
CA ASP A 381 -4.03 -4.21 5.65
C ASP A 381 -2.69 -4.89 5.97
N PRO A 382 -2.69 -6.14 6.45
CA PRO A 382 -1.48 -6.77 6.98
C PRO A 382 -0.31 -6.89 5.98
N SER A 383 -0.62 -6.92 4.68
CA SER A 383 0.36 -6.91 3.61
C SER A 383 0.03 -5.82 2.59
N GLY A 384 0.96 -4.94 2.29
CA GLY A 384 0.80 -3.87 1.29
C GLY A 384 1.09 -4.35 -0.13
N GLN A 385 1.79 -5.47 -0.23
CA GLN A 385 2.20 -6.06 -1.50
C GLN A 385 2.31 -7.58 -1.33
N SER A 386 2.11 -8.30 -2.44
CA SER A 386 2.20 -9.75 -2.49
C SER A 386 3.13 -10.17 -3.62
N VAL A 387 4.07 -11.06 -3.34
CA VAL A 387 5.02 -11.58 -4.32
C VAL A 387 4.66 -13.02 -4.65
N PHE A 388 4.44 -13.28 -5.93
CA PHE A 388 3.99 -14.56 -6.44
C PHE A 388 5.08 -15.24 -7.27
N VAL A 389 5.15 -16.57 -7.20
CA VAL A 389 6.00 -17.42 -8.02
C VAL A 389 5.16 -18.02 -9.15
N ARG A 390 5.66 -17.97 -10.38
CA ARG A 390 4.97 -18.49 -11.57
C ARG A 390 4.71 -19.98 -11.45
N LYS A 391 3.52 -20.42 -11.81
CA LYS A 391 3.10 -21.82 -11.76
C LYS A 391 3.77 -22.68 -12.84
N GLY A 392 4.04 -23.94 -12.48
CA GLY A 392 4.54 -24.95 -13.39
C GLY A 392 6.06 -24.95 -13.54
N MET A 393 6.76 -24.39 -12.57
CA MET A 393 8.21 -24.55 -12.43
C MET A 393 8.54 -25.90 -11.77
N GLU A 394 9.78 -26.37 -11.96
CA GLU A 394 10.24 -27.56 -11.24
C GLU A 394 10.39 -27.23 -9.73
N PRO A 395 10.14 -28.20 -8.83
CA PRO A 395 10.20 -27.95 -7.38
C PRO A 395 11.52 -27.33 -6.91
N GLU A 396 12.64 -27.74 -7.49
CA GLU A 396 13.96 -27.21 -7.17
C GLU A 396 14.13 -25.75 -7.57
N GLN A 397 13.43 -25.29 -8.61
CA GLN A 397 13.41 -23.88 -9.01
C GLN A 397 12.55 -23.05 -8.05
N VAL A 398 11.40 -23.58 -7.62
CA VAL A 398 10.56 -22.94 -6.60
C VAL A 398 11.34 -22.76 -5.29
N GLU A 399 12.03 -23.80 -4.83
CA GLU A 399 12.86 -23.75 -3.64
C GLU A 399 14.00 -22.72 -3.76
N GLU A 400 14.65 -22.65 -4.92
CA GLU A 400 15.70 -21.65 -5.18
C GLU A 400 15.15 -20.23 -5.16
N ILE A 401 13.99 -19.99 -5.78
CA ILE A 401 13.30 -18.69 -5.71
C ILE A 401 12.95 -18.36 -4.26
N LEU A 402 12.39 -19.29 -3.50
CA LEU A 402 12.09 -19.06 -2.08
C LEU A 402 13.34 -18.71 -1.26
N GLY A 403 14.48 -19.31 -1.57
CA GLY A 403 15.77 -18.92 -0.98
C GLY A 403 16.19 -17.50 -1.35
N ILE A 404 15.96 -17.08 -2.61
CA ILE A 404 16.19 -15.70 -3.05
C ILE A 404 15.27 -14.72 -2.30
N LEU A 405 13.99 -15.06 -2.15
CA LEU A 405 13.03 -14.25 -1.40
C LEU A 405 13.38 -14.20 0.09
N ASP A 406 13.90 -15.29 0.66
CA ASP A 406 14.40 -15.35 2.03
C ASP A 406 15.57 -14.38 2.23
N PHE A 407 16.54 -14.35 1.31
CA PHE A 407 17.62 -13.37 1.33
C PHE A 407 17.10 -11.92 1.30
N CYS A 408 16.11 -11.64 0.44
CA CYS A 408 15.49 -10.32 0.33
C CYS A 408 14.58 -9.97 1.54
N ALA A 409 14.23 -10.94 2.39
CA ALA A 409 13.51 -10.73 3.64
C ALA A 409 14.41 -10.33 4.82
N ALA A 410 15.71 -10.26 4.61
CA ALA A 410 16.67 -9.93 5.66
C ALA A 410 16.36 -8.56 6.29
N PRO A 411 16.22 -8.48 7.64
CA PRO A 411 15.87 -7.25 8.33
C PRO A 411 17.06 -6.29 8.42
N PHE A 412 16.77 -5.03 8.80
CA PHE A 412 17.79 -4.03 9.13
C PHE A 412 18.83 -4.58 10.12
N GLY A 413 20.08 -4.19 9.96
CA GLY A 413 21.20 -4.64 10.78
C GLY A 413 21.85 -5.94 10.33
N THR A 414 21.37 -6.54 9.23
CA THR A 414 22.00 -7.70 8.60
C THR A 414 22.89 -7.28 7.43
N ARG A 415 23.87 -8.13 7.07
CA ARG A 415 24.72 -7.91 5.91
C ARG A 415 23.92 -8.02 4.59
N GLU A 416 23.00 -8.95 4.55
CA GLU A 416 22.11 -9.17 3.41
C GLU A 416 21.23 -7.93 3.14
N TYR A 417 20.75 -7.26 4.21
CA TYR A 417 20.04 -5.98 4.08
C TYR A 417 20.91 -4.92 3.40
N MET A 418 22.17 -4.79 3.83
CA MET A 418 23.12 -3.85 3.23
C MET A 418 23.37 -4.19 1.76
N ASP A 419 23.58 -5.48 1.47
CA ASP A 419 23.88 -5.96 0.11
C ASP A 419 22.76 -5.57 -0.87
N TYR A 420 21.48 -5.83 -0.53
CA TYR A 420 20.38 -5.55 -1.48
C TYR A 420 19.82 -4.11 -1.41
N ARG A 421 20.14 -3.35 -0.36
CA ARG A 421 19.70 -1.94 -0.22
C ARG A 421 20.73 -0.94 -0.74
N TYR A 422 22.00 -1.21 -0.52
CA TYR A 422 23.08 -0.27 -0.77
C TYR A 422 24.17 -0.82 -1.70
N GLY A 423 24.15 -2.10 -2.02
CA GLY A 423 25.15 -2.74 -2.89
C GLY A 423 26.51 -2.90 -2.23
N GLU A 424 27.58 -2.89 -3.02
CA GLU A 424 28.95 -3.12 -2.61
C GLU A 424 29.55 -1.87 -1.98
N GLU A 425 30.11 -2.01 -0.76
CA GLU A 425 30.85 -0.96 -0.05
C GLU A 425 32.11 -0.58 -0.84
N GLY A 426 32.36 0.73 -0.96
CA GLY A 426 33.47 1.27 -1.75
C GLY A 426 33.17 1.40 -3.26
N VAL A 427 32.04 0.88 -3.74
CA VAL A 427 31.57 0.99 -5.12
C VAL A 427 30.24 1.75 -5.18
N HIS A 428 29.21 1.22 -4.54
CA HIS A 428 27.86 1.77 -4.56
C HIS A 428 27.57 2.66 -3.37
N HIS A 429 28.19 2.38 -2.23
CA HIS A 429 28.09 3.21 -1.02
C HIS A 429 29.42 3.25 -0.25
N GLU A 430 29.58 4.27 0.57
CA GLU A 430 30.60 4.40 1.59
C GLU A 430 29.91 4.60 2.94
N LEU A 431 30.57 4.20 4.04
CA LEU A 431 30.06 4.49 5.38
C LEU A 431 30.60 5.85 5.83
N ASN A 432 29.71 6.71 6.33
CA ASN A 432 30.10 7.97 6.96
C ASN A 432 30.70 7.74 8.37
N ASP A 433 31.08 8.84 9.05
CA ASP A 433 31.68 8.79 10.40
C ASP A 433 30.75 8.14 11.45
N ASP A 434 29.43 8.11 11.22
CA ASP A 434 28.42 7.51 12.07
C ASP A 434 28.08 6.06 11.66
N GLY A 435 28.78 5.51 10.69
CA GLY A 435 28.55 4.17 10.16
C GLY A 435 27.33 4.04 9.24
N ALA A 436 26.70 5.13 8.86
CA ALA A 436 25.56 5.11 7.96
C ALA A 436 26.00 5.07 6.49
N PRO A 437 25.35 4.28 5.61
CA PRO A 437 25.69 4.20 4.21
C PRO A 437 25.27 5.47 3.47
N GLN A 438 26.19 5.98 2.66
CA GLN A 438 25.97 7.07 1.73
C GLN A 438 26.26 6.60 0.31
N LEU A 439 25.28 6.75 -0.59
CA LEU A 439 25.45 6.33 -1.97
C LEU A 439 26.53 7.18 -2.67
N THR A 440 27.40 6.52 -3.41
CA THR A 440 28.34 7.13 -4.35
C THR A 440 27.61 7.62 -5.61
N ASP A 441 28.31 8.26 -6.54
CA ASP A 441 27.76 8.60 -7.86
C ASP A 441 27.28 7.33 -8.60
N THR A 442 28.03 6.23 -8.50
CA THR A 442 27.63 4.92 -9.04
C THR A 442 26.39 4.39 -8.34
N GLY A 443 26.36 4.46 -7.02
CA GLY A 443 25.21 4.04 -6.23
C GLY A 443 23.93 4.81 -6.60
N ASN A 444 24.02 6.14 -6.71
CA ASN A 444 22.89 6.99 -7.14
C ASN A 444 22.36 6.67 -8.55
N ALA A 445 23.20 6.15 -9.43
CA ALA A 445 22.82 5.79 -10.79
C ALA A 445 22.28 4.36 -10.92
N GLU A 446 22.71 3.42 -10.07
CA GLU A 446 22.52 2.00 -10.27
C GLU A 446 21.68 1.31 -9.18
N VAL A 447 21.81 1.73 -7.90
CA VAL A 447 21.04 1.14 -6.78
C VAL A 447 19.57 1.48 -6.94
N ASN A 448 18.73 0.49 -6.71
CA ASN A 448 17.28 0.61 -6.86
C ASN A 448 16.54 -0.40 -5.96
N ASP A 449 15.24 -0.23 -5.84
CA ASP A 449 14.40 -1.04 -4.96
C ASP A 449 13.96 -2.40 -5.54
N GLY A 450 14.52 -2.87 -6.66
CA GLY A 450 14.13 -4.13 -7.27
C GLY A 450 14.15 -5.31 -6.30
N TYR A 451 15.30 -5.60 -5.70
CA TYR A 451 15.42 -6.68 -4.70
C TYR A 451 14.64 -6.40 -3.43
N TYR A 452 14.56 -5.13 -3.02
CA TYR A 452 13.78 -4.71 -1.86
C TYR A 452 12.29 -5.07 -2.00
N PHE A 453 11.77 -5.04 -3.21
CA PHE A 453 10.37 -5.38 -3.51
C PHE A 453 10.12 -6.88 -3.74
N LEU A 454 11.17 -7.71 -3.80
CA LEU A 454 10.97 -9.17 -3.96
C LEU A 454 10.47 -9.85 -2.69
N SER A 455 10.69 -9.27 -1.51
CA SER A 455 10.17 -9.83 -0.26
C SER A 455 10.03 -8.76 0.80
N GLY A 456 9.07 -8.95 1.70
CA GLY A 456 8.93 -8.12 2.89
C GLY A 456 9.88 -8.49 4.01
N ARG A 457 9.91 -7.67 5.02
CA ARG A 457 10.57 -7.84 6.32
C ARG A 457 9.68 -7.26 7.40
N PRO A 458 9.87 -7.60 8.68
CA PRO A 458 9.13 -6.95 9.75
C PRO A 458 9.24 -5.42 9.64
N PRO A 459 8.15 -4.67 9.73
CA PRO A 459 8.18 -3.21 9.69
C PRO A 459 9.08 -2.66 10.79
N ALA A 460 9.96 -1.73 10.40
CA ALA A 460 10.85 -1.06 11.34
C ALA A 460 11.16 0.36 10.84
N VAL A 461 11.40 1.29 11.76
CA VAL A 461 11.87 2.64 11.46
C VAL A 461 13.39 2.59 11.41
N THR A 462 13.96 2.71 10.21
CA THR A 462 15.36 2.39 9.93
C THR A 462 16.13 3.52 9.26
N GLU A 463 15.59 4.74 9.30
CA GLU A 463 16.22 5.94 8.73
C GLU A 463 17.31 6.50 9.65
N SER A 464 18.21 5.62 10.09
CA SER A 464 19.23 5.84 11.13
C SER A 464 20.24 6.96 10.80
N GLN A 465 20.34 7.36 9.54
CA GLN A 465 21.08 8.57 9.13
C GLN A 465 20.44 9.86 9.67
N TYR A 466 19.20 9.79 10.16
CA TYR A 466 18.45 10.87 10.78
C TYR A 466 17.89 10.42 12.13
N PRO A 467 18.73 10.32 13.20
CA PRO A 467 18.31 9.74 14.49
C PRO A 467 17.10 10.45 15.12
N ASP A 468 17.04 11.78 15.01
CA ASP A 468 15.90 12.57 15.52
C ASP A 468 14.60 12.21 14.78
N PHE A 469 14.68 12.01 13.46
CA PHE A 469 13.55 11.55 12.64
C PHE A 469 13.05 10.17 13.10
N VAL A 470 13.95 9.24 13.36
CA VAL A 470 13.57 7.90 13.89
C VAL A 470 12.84 8.02 15.21
N GLN A 471 13.35 8.87 16.13
CA GLN A 471 12.70 9.10 17.43
C GLN A 471 11.29 9.68 17.25
N TRP A 472 11.13 10.75 16.44
CA TRP A 472 9.82 11.38 16.20
C TRP A 472 8.82 10.41 15.56
N LYS A 473 9.26 9.67 14.55
CA LYS A 473 8.41 8.68 13.86
C LYS A 473 7.97 7.57 14.80
N CYS A 474 8.87 7.05 15.63
CA CYS A 474 8.54 6.02 16.63
C CYS A 474 7.61 6.55 17.73
N ASP A 475 7.82 7.78 18.19
CA ASP A 475 6.95 8.40 19.21
C ASP A 475 5.54 8.60 18.65
N TRP A 476 5.42 9.07 17.41
CA TRP A 476 4.15 9.22 16.73
C TRP A 476 3.44 7.87 16.56
N TYR A 477 4.14 6.83 16.08
CA TYR A 477 3.58 5.48 15.93
C TYR A 477 3.11 4.89 17.26
N ASN A 478 3.92 5.00 18.30
CA ASN A 478 3.58 4.52 19.64
C ASN A 478 2.36 5.25 20.24
N HIS A 479 2.18 6.52 19.89
CA HIS A 479 1.01 7.29 20.29
C HIS A 479 -0.22 6.90 19.47
N ALA A 480 -0.12 6.91 18.15
CA ALA A 480 -1.22 6.60 17.22
C ALA A 480 -1.79 5.17 17.44
N ALA A 481 -0.92 4.21 17.74
CA ALA A 481 -1.30 2.81 17.93
C ALA A 481 -2.24 2.57 19.13
N GLN A 482 -2.34 3.53 20.06
CA GLN A 482 -3.26 3.44 21.19
C GLN A 482 -4.73 3.66 20.79
N PHE A 483 -4.98 4.28 19.64
CA PHE A 483 -6.31 4.66 19.15
C PHE A 483 -6.80 3.76 18.00
N THR A 484 -6.19 2.60 17.84
CA THR A 484 -6.58 1.67 16.77
C THR A 484 -7.94 1.04 17.07
N GLU A 485 -8.89 1.18 16.14
CA GLU A 485 -10.15 0.43 16.16
C GLU A 485 -9.91 -0.99 15.63
N GLU A 486 -10.53 -1.98 16.27
CA GLU A 486 -10.48 -3.37 15.81
C GLU A 486 -11.33 -3.52 14.54
N ASP A 487 -10.70 -3.91 13.43
CA ASP A 487 -11.40 -4.22 12.20
C ASP A 487 -12.14 -5.57 12.38
N PRO A 488 -13.47 -5.63 12.22
CA PRO A 488 -14.22 -6.89 12.34
C PRO A 488 -13.74 -7.98 11.36
N PHE A 489 -13.06 -7.59 10.29
CA PHE A 489 -12.51 -8.48 9.26
C PHE A 489 -10.99 -8.66 9.35
N ALA A 490 -10.35 -8.25 10.44
CA ALA A 490 -8.90 -8.36 10.61
C ALA A 490 -8.40 -9.78 10.28
N GLY A 491 -7.39 -9.88 9.41
CA GLY A 491 -6.80 -11.15 8.97
C GLY A 491 -7.67 -12.00 8.02
N ILE A 492 -8.83 -11.51 7.59
CA ILE A 492 -9.68 -12.17 6.58
C ILE A 492 -9.50 -11.46 5.24
N ARG A 493 -8.97 -12.17 4.25
CA ARG A 493 -8.95 -11.64 2.89
C ARG A 493 -10.31 -11.85 2.21
N ILE A 494 -10.97 -10.76 1.88
CA ILE A 494 -12.31 -10.76 1.32
C ILE A 494 -12.27 -10.33 -0.14
N GLN A 495 -12.77 -11.18 -1.03
CA GLN A 495 -13.08 -10.75 -2.40
C GLN A 495 -14.42 -10.03 -2.39
N ARG A 496 -14.37 -8.72 -2.62
CA ARG A 496 -15.54 -7.84 -2.56
C ARG A 496 -16.54 -8.18 -3.68
N PRO A 497 -17.86 -8.16 -3.40
CA PRO A 497 -18.86 -8.31 -4.45
C PRO A 497 -18.75 -7.21 -5.50
N GLU A 498 -18.81 -7.57 -6.79
CA GLU A 498 -18.66 -6.60 -7.90
C GLU A 498 -19.65 -5.44 -7.81
N ARG A 499 -20.90 -5.73 -7.46
CA ARG A 499 -21.95 -4.72 -7.34
C ARG A 499 -21.70 -3.75 -6.18
N PHE A 500 -21.19 -4.25 -5.05
CA PHE A 500 -20.80 -3.42 -3.92
C PHE A 500 -19.64 -2.48 -4.31
N SER A 501 -18.60 -3.01 -4.95
CA SER A 501 -17.47 -2.20 -5.41
C SER A 501 -17.90 -1.17 -6.47
N ALA A 502 -18.80 -1.53 -7.38
CA ALA A 502 -19.32 -0.61 -8.40
C ALA A 502 -20.17 0.53 -7.81
N ALA A 503 -20.81 0.32 -6.65
CA ALA A 503 -21.62 1.35 -6.00
C ALA A 503 -20.76 2.39 -5.25
N GLU A 504 -19.50 2.09 -4.94
CA GLU A 504 -18.62 3.01 -4.21
C GLU A 504 -18.13 4.19 -5.05
N THR A 505 -17.79 3.97 -6.33
CA THR A 505 -17.27 5.03 -7.18
C THR A 505 -18.24 6.21 -7.34
N PRO A 506 -19.53 6.01 -7.72
CA PRO A 506 -20.49 7.11 -7.78
C PRO A 506 -20.72 7.81 -6.44
N MET A 507 -20.64 7.06 -5.33
CA MET A 507 -20.75 7.61 -3.99
C MET A 507 -19.57 8.53 -3.67
N THR A 508 -18.36 8.09 -3.96
CA THR A 508 -17.13 8.86 -3.71
C THR A 508 -17.10 10.12 -4.58
N ASP A 509 -17.41 10.00 -5.87
CA ASP A 509 -17.46 11.15 -6.79
C ASP A 509 -18.44 12.22 -6.30
N ARG A 510 -19.61 11.78 -5.83
CA ARG A 510 -20.64 12.72 -5.33
C ARG A 510 -20.21 13.39 -4.02
N VAL A 511 -19.54 12.65 -3.12
CA VAL A 511 -18.96 13.22 -1.89
C VAL A 511 -17.91 14.28 -2.23
N GLU A 512 -17.05 14.02 -3.21
CA GLU A 512 -16.11 15.02 -3.68
C GLU A 512 -16.80 16.27 -4.23
N ASP A 513 -17.86 16.13 -5.02
CA ASP A 513 -18.64 17.25 -5.51
C ASP A 513 -19.28 18.07 -4.39
N ILE A 514 -19.72 17.40 -3.31
CA ILE A 514 -20.25 18.05 -2.11
C ILE A 514 -19.11 18.79 -1.39
N ILE A 515 -17.99 18.16 -1.13
CA ILE A 515 -16.83 18.77 -0.45
C ILE A 515 -16.36 20.01 -1.22
N ARG A 516 -16.28 19.93 -2.55
CA ARG A 516 -15.82 21.02 -3.42
C ARG A 516 -16.88 22.09 -3.73
N GLY A 517 -18.04 22.01 -3.11
CA GLY A 517 -19.09 23.02 -3.28
C GLY A 517 -19.88 22.95 -4.56
N ARG A 518 -19.75 21.90 -5.36
CA ARG A 518 -20.53 21.69 -6.57
C ARG A 518 -21.95 21.24 -6.28
N GLU A 519 -22.14 20.48 -5.18
CA GLU A 519 -23.44 20.11 -4.62
C GLU A 519 -23.58 20.60 -3.16
N GLY A 520 -24.81 20.69 -2.67
CA GLY A 520 -25.08 21.07 -1.27
C GLY A 520 -24.96 19.87 -0.33
N LEU A 521 -24.65 20.11 0.96
CA LEU A 521 -24.57 19.07 2.01
C LEU A 521 -25.84 18.21 2.11
N GLY A 522 -27.02 18.77 1.80
CA GLY A 522 -28.28 17.99 1.77
C GLY A 522 -28.31 16.86 0.74
N ALA A 523 -27.37 16.83 -0.22
CA ALA A 523 -27.25 15.73 -1.18
C ALA A 523 -26.64 14.46 -0.60
N LEU A 524 -26.01 14.52 0.60
CA LEU A 524 -25.41 13.35 1.25
C LEU A 524 -26.45 12.27 1.55
N ASP A 525 -27.62 12.61 2.05
CA ASP A 525 -28.67 11.62 2.38
C ASP A 525 -29.12 10.85 1.14
N GLU A 526 -29.26 11.56 0.02
CA GLU A 526 -29.60 10.93 -1.27
C GLU A 526 -28.44 10.06 -1.80
N ALA A 527 -27.19 10.53 -1.64
CA ALA A 527 -26.00 9.76 -2.04
C ALA A 527 -25.91 8.43 -1.28
N VAL A 528 -26.09 8.47 0.04
CA VAL A 528 -26.10 7.27 0.89
C VAL A 528 -27.26 6.34 0.54
N ALA A 529 -28.47 6.89 0.32
CA ALA A 529 -29.62 6.09 -0.08
C ALA A 529 -29.43 5.41 -1.46
N ASN A 530 -28.78 6.10 -2.39
CA ASN A 530 -28.43 5.54 -3.69
C ASN A 530 -27.38 4.43 -3.57
N TRP A 531 -26.31 4.67 -2.82
CA TRP A 531 -25.27 3.68 -2.55
C TRP A 531 -25.87 2.40 -1.93
N ARG A 532 -26.72 2.52 -0.90
CA ARG A 532 -27.40 1.37 -0.28
C ARG A 532 -28.17 0.55 -1.31
N ARG A 533 -29.02 1.20 -2.11
CA ARG A 533 -29.84 0.55 -3.14
C ARG A 533 -29.01 -0.12 -4.23
N ASP A 534 -27.91 0.53 -4.64
CA ASP A 534 -27.13 0.14 -5.81
C ASP A 534 -26.11 -0.96 -5.52
N GLY A 535 -25.81 -1.25 -4.23
CA GLY A 535 -24.92 -2.35 -3.82
C GLY A 535 -24.58 -2.40 -2.32
N GLY A 536 -24.79 -1.31 -1.58
CA GLY A 536 -24.41 -1.22 -0.16
C GLY A 536 -25.12 -2.24 0.74
N ASP A 537 -26.44 -2.39 0.59
CA ASP A 537 -27.19 -3.35 1.39
C ASP A 537 -26.81 -4.82 1.04
N GLU A 538 -26.58 -5.14 -0.24
CA GLU A 538 -26.08 -6.44 -0.67
C GLU A 538 -24.66 -6.72 -0.11
N GLY A 539 -23.81 -5.69 -0.11
CA GLY A 539 -22.49 -5.76 0.53
C GLY A 539 -22.61 -6.08 2.01
N ARG A 540 -23.47 -5.39 2.75
CA ARG A 540 -23.69 -5.65 4.17
C ARG A 540 -24.10 -7.10 4.44
N GLU A 541 -25.06 -7.64 3.69
CA GLU A 541 -25.49 -9.03 3.82
C GLU A 541 -24.34 -10.01 3.57
N PHE A 542 -23.53 -9.73 2.55
CA PHE A 542 -22.35 -10.51 2.24
C PHE A 542 -21.31 -10.47 3.39
N TYR A 543 -20.96 -9.29 3.88
CA TYR A 543 -20.00 -9.13 4.95
C TYR A 543 -20.48 -9.71 6.29
N MET A 544 -21.78 -9.60 6.61
CA MET A 544 -22.36 -10.29 7.77
C MET A 544 -22.20 -11.81 7.67
N LYS A 545 -22.42 -12.38 6.48
CA LYS A 545 -22.21 -13.80 6.25
C LYS A 545 -20.75 -14.20 6.44
N VAL A 546 -19.80 -13.38 5.99
CA VAL A 546 -18.36 -13.60 6.22
C VAL A 546 -18.05 -13.66 7.72
N LEU A 547 -18.60 -12.75 8.54
CA LEU A 547 -18.42 -12.79 10.00
C LEU A 547 -18.96 -14.09 10.60
N GLN A 548 -20.17 -14.50 10.21
CA GLN A 548 -20.80 -15.77 10.66
C GLN A 548 -19.95 -16.99 10.30
N GLU A 549 -19.45 -17.05 9.07
CA GLU A 549 -18.60 -18.16 8.60
C GLU A 549 -17.28 -18.24 9.39
N HIS A 550 -16.82 -17.13 9.97
CA HIS A 550 -15.61 -17.06 10.79
C HIS A 550 -15.87 -17.01 12.30
N GLY A 551 -17.14 -17.15 12.74
CA GLY A 551 -17.53 -17.14 14.16
C GLY A 551 -17.24 -15.82 14.87
N ARG A 552 -17.39 -14.69 14.16
CA ARG A 552 -17.16 -13.32 14.67
C ARG A 552 -18.45 -12.49 14.76
N ASP A 553 -19.62 -13.12 14.65
CA ASP A 553 -20.95 -12.51 14.74
C ASP A 553 -21.48 -12.39 16.18
#